data_c30fb9fc5a5649157c782fe209de6276
#
_entry.id   c30fb9fc5a5649157c782fe209de6276
#
_cell.length_a   1.000
_cell.length_b   1.000
_cell.length_c   1.000
_cell.angle_alpha   90.00
_cell.angle_beta   90.00
_cell.angle_gamma   90.00
#
_symmetry.space_group_name_H-M   'P 1'
#
loop_
_entity.id
_entity.type
_entity.pdbx_description
1 polymer ?
#
loop_
_entity_poly.entity_id
_entity_poly.type
_entity_poly.pdbx_seq_one_letter_code
_entity_poly.pdbx_strand_id
1 'polypeptide(L)'
;MTVPQTTLDALTTAAAAAADKLGTHIVAFDVAERLGLTDAFLIASGASERQVNAIVDGVEEALLKDEQLKPLRREGRSDGHWVLLDYGHFVVHVQHREDREFYALYRLWKDTPAIDLGLPEESTRPDTAAQDDGASASHAS
;
A
#
# COMPACT_ATOMS: atom_id res chain seq x y z
N MET A 1 8.84 2.33 -19.64
CA MET A 1 9.91 2.75 -18.79
C MET A 1 9.89 2.02 -17.45
N THR A 2 11.03 1.51 -17.01
CA THR A 2 11.05 0.72 -15.78
C THR A 2 11.32 1.59 -14.58
N VAL A 3 10.78 1.14 -13.43
CA VAL A 3 11.02 1.80 -12.16
C VAL A 3 12.48 1.56 -11.77
N PRO A 4 13.22 2.61 -11.36
CA PRO A 4 14.61 2.43 -10.95
C PRO A 4 14.78 1.44 -9.81
N GLN A 5 15.94 0.78 -9.76
CA GLN A 5 16.17 -0.23 -8.74
C GLN A 5 16.12 0.35 -7.33
N THR A 6 16.61 1.57 -7.15
CA THR A 6 16.54 2.21 -5.84
C THR A 6 15.11 2.38 -5.36
N THR A 7 14.21 2.72 -6.28
CA THR A 7 12.79 2.83 -5.95
C THR A 7 12.20 1.46 -5.65
N LEU A 8 12.58 0.43 -6.43
CA LEU A 8 12.10 -0.93 -6.17
C LEU A 8 12.55 -1.40 -4.79
N ASP A 9 13.79 -1.10 -4.40
CA ASP A 9 14.30 -1.48 -3.08
C ASP A 9 13.48 -0.79 -1.99
N ALA A 10 13.19 0.49 -2.17
CA ALA A 10 12.41 1.23 -1.18
C ALA A 10 10.99 0.68 -1.10
N LEU A 11 10.38 0.35 -2.23
CA LEU A 11 9.03 -0.22 -2.24
C LEU A 11 9.01 -1.57 -1.52
N THR A 12 10.03 -2.39 -1.75
CA THR A 12 10.12 -3.69 -1.09
C THR A 12 10.23 -3.53 0.42
N THR A 13 11.07 -2.59 0.86
CA THR A 13 11.23 -2.30 2.28
C THR A 13 9.92 -1.83 2.89
N ALA A 14 9.24 -0.90 2.22
CA ALA A 14 7.98 -0.36 2.72
C ALA A 14 6.90 -1.45 2.76
N ALA A 15 6.84 -2.29 1.74
CA ALA A 15 5.84 -3.35 1.67
C ALA A 15 6.06 -4.38 2.79
N ALA A 16 7.31 -4.75 3.04
CA ALA A 16 7.61 -5.69 4.11
C ALA A 16 7.23 -5.10 5.47
N ALA A 17 7.47 -3.81 5.67
CA ALA A 17 7.09 -3.15 6.93
C ALA A 17 5.57 -3.13 7.10
N ALA A 18 4.83 -2.89 6.02
CA ALA A 18 3.37 -2.93 6.09
C ALA A 18 2.88 -4.33 6.44
N ALA A 19 3.48 -5.35 5.84
CA ALA A 19 3.11 -6.74 6.14
C ALA A 19 3.43 -7.10 7.59
N ASP A 20 4.54 -6.60 8.12
CA ASP A 20 4.90 -6.83 9.53
C ASP A 20 3.85 -6.27 10.48
N LYS A 21 3.15 -5.23 10.08
CA LYS A 21 2.08 -4.65 10.88
C LYS A 21 0.73 -5.24 10.50
N LEU A 22 0.74 -6.39 9.83
CA LEU A 22 -0.45 -7.14 9.45
C LEU A 22 -1.33 -6.38 8.44
N GLY A 23 -0.72 -5.50 7.67
CA GLY A 23 -1.42 -4.86 6.58
C GLY A 23 -1.86 -5.88 5.54
N THR A 24 -2.95 -5.57 4.83
CA THR A 24 -3.51 -6.47 3.83
C THR A 24 -3.61 -5.76 2.49
N HIS A 25 -3.89 -6.53 1.45
CA HIS A 25 -4.07 -6.05 0.08
C HIS A 25 -2.93 -5.10 -0.32
N ILE A 26 -1.70 -5.56 -0.08
CA ILE A 26 -0.50 -4.76 -0.35
C ILE A 26 -0.11 -4.96 -1.80
N VAL A 27 -0.22 -3.90 -2.60
CA VAL A 27 0.05 -3.97 -4.03
C VAL A 27 0.82 -2.72 -4.46
N ALA A 28 1.61 -2.85 -5.52
CA ALA A 28 2.34 -1.72 -6.07
C ALA A 28 2.18 -1.70 -7.57
N PHE A 29 2.15 -0.50 -8.15
CA PHE A 29 1.96 -0.30 -9.57
C PHE A 29 2.99 0.67 -10.12
N ASP A 30 3.47 0.39 -11.32
CA ASP A 30 4.32 1.29 -12.08
C ASP A 30 3.41 2.31 -12.75
N VAL A 31 3.45 3.55 -12.28
CA VAL A 31 2.56 4.60 -12.80
C VAL A 31 3.35 5.69 -13.52
N ALA A 32 4.63 5.45 -13.79
CA ALA A 32 5.51 6.47 -14.34
C ALA A 32 4.97 7.05 -15.65
N GLU A 33 4.51 6.18 -16.54
CA GLU A 33 4.06 6.63 -17.86
C GLU A 33 2.74 7.37 -17.82
N ARG A 34 1.89 7.02 -16.85
CA ARG A 34 0.55 7.62 -16.77
C ARG A 34 0.54 8.94 -16.06
N LEU A 35 1.33 9.07 -15.00
CA LEU A 35 1.32 10.28 -14.20
C LEU A 35 2.44 11.24 -14.54
N GLY A 36 3.64 10.72 -14.82
CA GLY A 36 4.78 11.56 -15.13
C GLY A 36 5.33 12.34 -13.94
N LEU A 37 4.74 12.20 -12.75
CA LEU A 37 5.16 12.92 -11.55
C LEU A 37 5.84 12.01 -10.55
N THR A 38 5.50 10.74 -10.56
CA THR A 38 6.07 9.76 -9.65
C THR A 38 6.18 8.45 -10.41
N ASP A 39 7.04 7.56 -9.93
CA ASP A 39 7.31 6.31 -10.64
C ASP A 39 6.37 5.19 -10.23
N ALA A 40 5.95 5.17 -8.97
CA ALA A 40 5.19 4.03 -8.46
C ALA A 40 4.25 4.43 -7.34
N PHE A 41 3.18 3.65 -7.20
CA PHE A 41 2.30 3.70 -6.04
C PHE A 41 2.43 2.40 -5.27
N LEU A 42 2.43 2.49 -3.94
CA LEU A 42 2.29 1.35 -3.05
C LEU A 42 1.02 1.57 -2.26
N ILE A 43 0.14 0.57 -2.23
CA ILE A 43 -1.14 0.68 -1.54
C ILE A 43 -1.26 -0.46 -0.55
N ALA A 44 -1.65 -0.15 0.69
CA ALA A 44 -1.85 -1.14 1.74
C ALA A 44 -3.09 -0.79 2.53
N SER A 45 -3.68 -1.78 3.20
CA SER A 45 -4.91 -1.59 3.97
C SER A 45 -4.72 -1.98 5.43
N GLY A 46 -5.46 -1.30 6.32
CA GLY A 46 -5.58 -1.66 7.71
C GLY A 46 -7.04 -1.86 8.09
N ALA A 47 -7.27 -2.69 9.10
CA ALA A 47 -8.63 -3.03 9.52
C ALA A 47 -9.22 -2.00 10.48
N SER A 48 -8.41 -1.09 10.99
CA SER A 48 -8.85 -0.06 11.94
C SER A 48 -7.97 1.16 11.77
N GLU A 49 -8.42 2.30 12.33
CA GLU A 49 -7.61 3.51 12.31
C GLU A 49 -6.28 3.30 13.02
N ARG A 50 -6.31 2.56 14.13
CA ARG A 50 -5.08 2.26 14.87
C ARG A 50 -4.12 1.48 13.99
N GLN A 51 -4.61 0.49 13.25
CA GLN A 51 -3.75 -0.30 12.40
C GLN A 51 -3.21 0.51 11.23
N VAL A 52 -4.04 1.37 10.64
CA VAL A 52 -3.58 2.25 9.57
C VAL A 52 -2.39 3.08 10.07
N ASN A 53 -2.51 3.66 11.26
CA ASN A 53 -1.43 4.46 11.82
C ASN A 53 -0.21 3.61 12.17
N ALA A 54 -0.42 2.38 12.63
CA ALA A 54 0.70 1.48 12.92
C ALA A 54 1.46 1.13 11.63
N ILE A 55 0.74 0.90 10.53
CA ILE A 55 1.36 0.62 9.24
C ILE A 55 2.17 1.84 8.80
N VAL A 56 1.60 3.04 8.92
CA VAL A 56 2.28 4.27 8.54
C VAL A 56 3.58 4.42 9.34
N ASP A 57 3.50 4.23 10.66
CA ASP A 57 4.69 4.34 11.51
C ASP A 57 5.75 3.32 11.11
N GLY A 58 5.34 2.08 10.86
CA GLY A 58 6.27 1.03 10.47
C GLY A 58 6.94 1.31 9.14
N VAL A 59 6.17 1.81 8.17
CA VAL A 59 6.72 2.14 6.85
C VAL A 59 7.72 3.29 6.97
N GLU A 60 7.36 4.35 7.70
CA GLU A 60 8.26 5.49 7.86
C GLU A 60 9.55 5.09 8.57
N GLU A 61 9.42 4.28 9.61
CA GLU A 61 10.59 3.84 10.37
C GLU A 61 11.51 2.98 9.51
N ALA A 62 10.95 2.03 8.79
CA ALA A 62 11.75 1.13 7.96
C ALA A 62 12.45 1.89 6.83
N LEU A 63 11.75 2.82 6.19
CA LEU A 63 12.34 3.58 5.09
C LEU A 63 13.45 4.50 5.60
N LEU A 64 13.27 5.07 6.78
CA LEU A 64 14.33 5.89 7.36
C LEU A 64 15.54 5.06 7.72
N LYS A 65 15.33 3.90 8.33
CA LYS A 65 16.40 3.06 8.83
C LYS A 65 17.17 2.37 7.72
N ASP A 66 16.45 1.79 6.76
CA ASP A 66 17.05 0.94 5.75
C ASP A 66 17.40 1.67 4.47
N GLU A 67 16.67 2.75 4.14
CA GLU A 67 16.85 3.45 2.87
C GLU A 67 17.21 4.92 3.06
N GLN A 68 17.27 5.40 4.30
CA GLN A 68 17.56 6.80 4.64
C GLN A 68 16.59 7.77 3.95
N LEU A 69 15.32 7.39 3.90
CA LEU A 69 14.29 8.21 3.26
C LEU A 69 13.29 8.73 4.27
N LYS A 70 12.90 9.99 4.08
CA LYS A 70 11.82 10.63 4.84
C LYS A 70 10.79 11.13 3.85
N PRO A 71 9.50 11.09 4.20
CA PRO A 71 8.49 11.59 3.26
C PRO A 71 8.64 13.09 3.07
N LEU A 72 8.43 13.53 1.83
CA LEU A 72 8.40 14.94 1.50
C LEU A 72 7.11 15.58 2.00
N ARG A 73 6.02 14.81 2.00
CA ARG A 73 4.72 15.27 2.47
C ARG A 73 3.94 14.10 3.06
N ARG A 74 3.11 14.44 4.03
CA ARG A 74 2.16 13.51 4.63
C ARG A 74 0.78 14.14 4.61
N GLU A 75 -0.25 13.35 4.28
CA GLU A 75 -1.63 13.84 4.31
C GLU A 75 -2.52 12.77 4.91
N GLY A 76 -3.56 13.20 5.62
CA GLY A 76 -4.59 12.31 6.12
C GLY A 76 -4.28 11.57 7.40
N ARG A 77 -3.14 11.83 8.03
CA ARG A 77 -2.70 11.05 9.17
C ARG A 77 -3.64 11.12 10.37
N SER A 78 -4.15 12.29 10.65
CA SER A 78 -5.01 12.47 11.84
C SER A 78 -6.31 11.73 11.71
N ASP A 79 -6.74 11.46 10.49
CA ASP A 79 -8.00 10.81 10.22
C ASP A 79 -7.92 9.29 10.31
N GLY A 80 -6.77 8.73 9.92
CA GLY A 80 -6.59 7.29 9.99
C GLY A 80 -7.38 6.50 8.97
N HIS A 81 -7.97 7.16 7.98
CA HIS A 81 -8.73 6.47 6.94
C HIS A 81 -7.96 6.33 5.64
N TRP A 82 -7.24 7.37 5.27
CA TRP A 82 -6.45 7.33 4.04
C TRP A 82 -5.24 8.23 4.25
N VAL A 83 -4.10 7.61 4.51
CA VAL A 83 -2.86 8.35 4.73
C VAL A 83 -2.00 8.24 3.49
N LEU A 84 -1.47 9.37 3.06
CA LEU A 84 -0.60 9.44 1.90
C LEU A 84 0.78 9.89 2.35
N LEU A 85 1.80 9.13 1.96
CA LEU A 85 3.20 9.45 2.22
C LEU A 85 3.89 9.64 0.87
N ASP A 86 4.26 10.87 0.57
CA ASP A 86 4.87 11.22 -0.70
C ASP A 86 6.39 11.26 -0.55
N TYR A 87 7.07 10.33 -1.20
CA TYR A 87 8.53 10.24 -1.18
C TYR A 87 9.16 10.78 -2.47
N GLY A 88 8.35 11.34 -3.37
CA GLY A 88 8.84 11.88 -4.63
C GLY A 88 8.84 10.84 -5.72
N HIS A 89 9.72 9.86 -5.63
CA HIS A 89 9.80 8.81 -6.65
C HIS A 89 8.70 7.78 -6.51
N PHE A 90 8.09 7.69 -5.34
CA PHE A 90 6.94 6.82 -5.13
C PHE A 90 6.06 7.41 -4.05
N VAL A 91 4.80 6.98 -4.04
CA VAL A 91 3.82 7.43 -3.06
C VAL A 91 3.24 6.20 -2.39
N VAL A 92 3.18 6.22 -1.05
CA VAL A 92 2.59 5.14 -0.27
C VAL A 92 1.20 5.60 0.16
N HIS A 93 0.20 4.76 -0.14
CA HIS A 93 -1.18 4.97 0.27
C HIS A 93 -1.53 3.90 1.29
N VAL A 94 -1.90 4.31 2.50
CA VAL A 94 -2.37 3.37 3.52
C VAL A 94 -3.81 3.72 3.80
N GLN A 95 -4.72 2.80 3.51
CA GLN A 95 -6.15 3.05 3.60
C GLN A 95 -6.79 2.15 4.62
N HIS A 96 -7.81 2.68 5.31
CA HIS A 96 -8.69 1.82 6.09
C HIS A 96 -9.39 0.87 5.11
N ARG A 97 -9.61 -0.36 5.55
CA ARG A 97 -10.22 -1.38 4.69
C ARG A 97 -11.53 -0.92 4.05
N GLU A 98 -12.34 -0.18 4.81
CA GLU A 98 -13.61 0.33 4.29
C GLU A 98 -13.40 1.32 3.15
N ASP A 99 -12.39 2.18 3.27
CA ASP A 99 -12.08 3.13 2.21
C ASP A 99 -11.51 2.44 0.99
N ARG A 100 -10.75 1.36 1.21
CA ARG A 100 -10.18 0.57 0.12
C ARG A 100 -11.28 0.00 -0.75
N GLU A 101 -12.34 -0.47 -0.10
CA GLU A 101 -13.49 -1.02 -0.80
C GLU A 101 -14.27 0.08 -1.51
N PHE A 102 -14.45 1.21 -0.85
CA PHE A 102 -15.27 2.30 -1.36
C PHE A 102 -14.61 3.01 -2.54
N TYR A 103 -13.35 3.39 -2.36
CA TYR A 103 -12.64 4.14 -3.40
C TYR A 103 -12.02 3.22 -4.45
N ALA A 104 -11.70 2.01 -4.05
CA ALA A 104 -11.14 1.01 -4.97
C ALA A 104 -9.99 1.58 -5.78
N LEU A 105 -9.07 2.24 -5.09
CA LEU A 105 -7.94 2.91 -5.75
C LEU A 105 -7.19 1.98 -6.70
N TYR A 106 -7.03 0.71 -6.30
CA TYR A 106 -6.30 -0.24 -7.12
C TYR A 106 -6.97 -0.48 -8.47
N ARG A 107 -8.27 -0.25 -8.58
CA ARG A 107 -8.98 -0.44 -9.85
C ARG A 107 -8.61 0.62 -10.88
N LEU A 108 -8.23 1.79 -10.42
CA LEU A 108 -7.80 2.85 -11.33
C LEU A 108 -6.52 2.47 -12.05
N TRP A 109 -5.71 1.63 -11.41
CA TRP A 109 -4.38 1.29 -11.91
C TRP A 109 -4.26 -0.16 -12.31
N LYS A 110 -5.37 -0.90 -12.37
CA LYS A 110 -5.28 -2.33 -12.64
C LYS A 110 -4.69 -2.64 -14.03
N ASP A 111 -4.78 -1.70 -14.94
CA ASP A 111 -4.24 -1.89 -16.29
C ASP A 111 -2.80 -1.41 -16.40
N THR A 112 -2.22 -0.88 -15.32
CA THR A 112 -0.80 -0.53 -15.31
C THR A 112 -0.01 -1.73 -14.82
N PRO A 113 1.30 -1.78 -15.15
CA PRO A 113 2.12 -2.91 -14.71
C PRO A 113 2.17 -3.01 -13.18
N ALA A 114 1.92 -4.19 -12.67
CA ALA A 114 2.07 -4.47 -11.25
C ALA A 114 3.53 -4.73 -10.94
N ILE A 115 3.96 -4.36 -9.75
CA ILE A 115 5.33 -4.56 -9.29
C ILE A 115 5.32 -5.72 -8.31
N ASP A 116 6.19 -6.72 -8.53
CA ASP A 116 6.32 -7.86 -7.64
C ASP A 116 7.06 -7.42 -6.38
N LEU A 117 6.39 -7.51 -5.24
CA LEU A 117 6.96 -7.08 -3.96
C LEU A 117 7.59 -8.22 -3.18
N GLY A 118 7.47 -9.45 -3.66
CA GLY A 118 8.05 -10.61 -2.97
C GLY A 118 7.34 -10.98 -1.70
N LEU A 119 6.08 -10.58 -1.55
CA LEU A 119 5.30 -10.87 -0.34
C LEU A 119 4.52 -12.17 -0.49
N PRO A 120 4.16 -12.81 0.66
CA PRO A 120 3.24 -13.94 0.62
C PRO A 120 1.91 -13.53 0.02
N GLU A 121 1.23 -14.49 -0.60
CA GLU A 121 -0.02 -14.24 -1.26
C GLU A 121 -1.07 -13.62 -0.33
N GLU A 122 -1.10 -14.07 0.92
CA GLU A 122 -2.10 -13.57 1.86
C GLU A 122 -1.95 -12.07 2.12
N SER A 123 -0.73 -11.54 2.00
CA SER A 123 -0.51 -10.11 2.20
C SER A 123 -0.99 -9.27 1.04
N THR A 124 -1.07 -9.86 -0.15
CA THR A 124 -1.45 -9.15 -1.37
C THR A 124 -2.90 -9.37 -1.76
N ARG A 125 -3.58 -10.28 -1.06
CA ARG A 125 -4.96 -10.65 -1.40
C ARG A 125 -5.91 -9.48 -1.17
N PRO A 126 -6.87 -9.25 -2.09
CA PRO A 126 -7.85 -8.18 -1.89
C PRO A 126 -8.67 -8.36 -0.62
N ASP A 127 -8.93 -7.26 0.06
CA ASP A 127 -9.73 -7.30 1.29
C ASP A 127 -11.13 -7.84 1.04
N THR A 128 -11.74 -7.45 -0.08
CA THR A 128 -13.09 -7.90 -0.39
C THR A 128 -13.16 -9.40 -0.59
N ALA A 129 -12.08 -10.00 -1.10
CA ALA A 129 -12.06 -11.44 -1.29
C ALA A 129 -12.10 -12.16 0.05
N ALA A 130 -11.53 -11.58 1.09
CA ALA A 130 -11.53 -12.19 2.41
C ALA A 130 -12.91 -12.20 3.03
N GLN A 131 -13.77 -11.29 2.68
CA GLN A 131 -15.13 -11.22 3.22
C GLN A 131 -16.01 -12.30 2.69
N ASP A 132 -15.78 -12.61 1.51
CA ASP A 132 -16.62 -13.57 0.88
C ASP A 132 -16.52 -14.93 1.53
N ASP A 133 -16.63 -14.47 2.21
CA ASP A 133 -16.90 -15.18 2.74
C ASP A 133 -17.51 -15.48 3.26
N GLY A 134 -17.57 -15.38 3.07
CA GLY A 134 -18.08 -15.22 3.55
C GLY A 134 -18.67 -15.39 3.44
N ALA A 135 -18.75 -15.56 3.13
CA ALA A 135 -19.36 -15.35 3.20
C ALA A 135 -19.79 -15.79 2.92
N SER A 136 -19.61 -16.05 2.68
CA SER A 136 -19.97 -16.12 2.73
C SER A 136 -20.20 -16.66 2.86
N ALA A 137 -20.19 -16.98 2.69
CA ALA A 137 -20.26 -17.08 3.10
C ALA A 137 -20.53 -17.46 3.33
N SER A 138 -20.64 -17.65 3.17
CA SER A 138 -20.70 -17.60 3.70
C SER A 138 -20.82 -17.91 3.81
N HIS A 139 -20.93 -18.24 3.49
CA HIS A 139 -20.82 -18.28 3.91
C HIS A 139 -20.63 -18.60 3.97
N ALA A 140 -20.62 -18.90 3.48
CA ALA A 140 -20.35 -18.88 3.82
C ALA A 140 -20.23 -19.04 4.07
N SER A 141 -20.41 -19.22 3.86
CA SER A 141 -20.31 -19.05 4.32
C SER A 141 -20.14 -19.21 4.66
#